data_afc7dec76e098ed65c4a2a179edbebf5
#
_entry.id   afc7dec76e098ed65c4a2a179edbebf5
#
_cell.length_a   1.000
_cell.length_b   1.000
_cell.length_c   1.000
_cell.angle_alpha   90.00
_cell.angle_beta   90.00
_cell.angle_gamma   90.00
#
_symmetry.space_group_name_H-M   'P 1'
#
loop_
_entity.id
_entity.type
_entity.pdbx_description
1 polymer ?
#
loop_
_entity_poly.entity_id
_entity_poly.type
_entity_poly.pdbx_seq_one_letter_code
_entity_poly.pdbx_strand_id
1 'polypeptide(L)'
;MKLYEPFQFLTEEECDQLLEYGRSSHKQTGKTLGKSALRKNRIVWYRESKWWPKWLMMFQKMDESIEWIQDPQISFYIPGERYDWHVDTTPNHRTHIRHFTLTCELQTAKNARFELQNYSLPKLKKGQAIIFKPSDMHRATSPTFGERVSFTIWAMSKNLTKS
;
A
#
# COMPACT_ATOMS: atom_id res chain seq x y z
N MET A 1 2.96 -9.21 14.84
CA MET A 1 2.91 -7.97 14.03
C MET A 1 2.11 -6.92 14.74
N LYS A 2 2.65 -5.73 14.76
CA LYS A 2 2.04 -4.57 15.44
C LYS A 2 1.82 -3.45 14.46
N LEU A 3 0.78 -2.66 14.68
CA LEU A 3 0.59 -1.41 13.94
C LEU A 3 1.79 -0.49 14.17
N TYR A 4 2.14 0.27 13.15
CA TYR A 4 3.14 1.34 13.18
C TYR A 4 4.59 0.88 13.40
N GLU A 5 4.85 -0.42 13.38
CA GLU A 5 6.22 -0.96 13.49
C GLU A 5 6.64 -1.64 12.19
N PRO A 6 7.75 -1.21 11.56
CA PRO A 6 8.25 -1.89 10.37
C PRO A 6 8.60 -3.36 10.65
N PHE A 7 8.30 -4.22 9.70
CA PHE A 7 8.62 -5.65 9.76
C PHE A 7 8.95 -6.20 8.38
N GLN A 8 9.70 -7.30 8.34
CA GLN A 8 10.01 -7.96 7.07
C GLN A 8 8.78 -8.76 6.61
N PHE A 9 8.13 -8.27 5.57
CA PHE A 9 6.90 -8.85 5.03
C PHE A 9 7.19 -9.80 3.86
N LEU A 10 8.05 -9.39 2.96
CA LEU A 10 8.40 -10.15 1.75
C LEU A 10 9.90 -10.45 1.73
N THR A 11 10.26 -11.60 1.17
CA THR A 11 11.64 -11.89 0.84
C THR A 11 12.07 -11.07 -0.37
N GLU A 12 13.38 -10.97 -0.59
CA GLU A 12 13.92 -10.30 -1.77
C GLU A 12 13.39 -10.91 -3.07
N GLU A 13 13.31 -12.24 -3.11
CA GLU A 13 12.78 -12.98 -4.25
C GLU A 13 11.30 -12.68 -4.49
N GLU A 14 10.49 -12.63 -3.44
CA GLU A 14 9.08 -12.27 -3.54
C GLU A 14 8.90 -10.83 -4.04
N CYS A 15 9.74 -9.90 -3.58
CA CYS A 15 9.76 -8.54 -4.12
C CYS A 15 10.06 -8.51 -5.61
N ASP A 16 11.04 -9.29 -6.05
CA ASP A 16 11.43 -9.35 -7.46
C ASP A 16 10.31 -9.93 -8.32
N GLN A 17 9.57 -10.92 -7.83
CA GLN A 17 8.42 -11.48 -8.52
C GLN A 17 7.31 -10.43 -8.72
N LEU A 18 7.02 -9.64 -7.69
CA LEU A 18 6.03 -8.57 -7.78
C LEU A 18 6.48 -7.42 -8.68
N LEU A 19 7.78 -7.08 -8.64
CA LEU A 19 8.36 -6.09 -9.56
C LEU A 19 8.22 -6.54 -11.01
N GLU A 20 8.51 -7.81 -11.31
CA GLU A 20 8.36 -8.36 -12.65
C GLU A 20 6.91 -8.31 -13.11
N TYR A 21 5.98 -8.71 -12.26
CA TYR A 21 4.56 -8.61 -12.56
C TYR A 21 4.16 -7.15 -12.91
N GLY A 22 4.58 -6.20 -12.09
CA GLY A 22 4.27 -4.80 -12.30
C GLY A 22 4.87 -4.24 -13.59
N ARG A 23 6.11 -4.62 -13.89
CA ARG A 23 6.81 -4.16 -15.10
C ARG A 23 6.25 -4.76 -16.37
N SER A 24 5.75 -5.99 -16.30
CA SER A 24 5.15 -6.70 -17.44
C SER A 24 3.69 -6.32 -17.69
N SER A 25 3.06 -5.57 -16.77
CA SER A 25 1.66 -5.22 -16.85
C SER A 25 1.48 -3.79 -17.36
N HIS A 26 0.32 -3.52 -17.97
CA HIS A 26 -0.04 -2.17 -18.40
C HIS A 26 -0.28 -1.27 -17.19
N LYS A 27 0.50 -0.18 -17.09
CA LYS A 27 0.41 0.77 -15.99
C LYS A 27 -0.68 1.79 -16.24
N GLN A 28 -1.47 2.05 -15.20
CA GLN A 28 -2.51 3.07 -15.21
C GLN A 28 -2.01 4.30 -14.44
N THR A 29 -2.57 5.47 -14.76
CA THR A 29 -2.35 6.66 -13.93
C THR A 29 -3.04 6.48 -12.58
N GLY A 30 -2.30 6.71 -11.50
CA GLY A 30 -2.87 6.69 -10.16
C GLY A 30 -3.87 7.84 -9.99
N LYS A 31 -5.03 7.54 -9.39
CA LYS A 31 -6.10 8.52 -9.18
C LYS A 31 -6.51 8.57 -7.73
N THR A 32 -6.77 9.78 -7.25
CA THR A 32 -7.40 10.03 -5.96
C THR A 32 -8.74 10.68 -6.20
N LEU A 33 -9.78 10.20 -5.55
CA LEU A 33 -11.14 10.69 -5.75
C LEU A 33 -11.22 12.21 -5.54
N GLY A 34 -11.56 12.95 -6.61
CA GLY A 34 -11.77 14.40 -6.57
C GLY A 34 -10.54 15.28 -6.41
N LYS A 35 -9.31 14.71 -6.34
CA LYS A 35 -8.09 15.49 -6.03
C LYS A 35 -6.87 15.01 -6.82
N SER A 36 -6.91 15.15 -8.16
CA SER A 36 -5.80 14.72 -9.03
C SER A 36 -4.47 15.42 -8.73
N ALA A 37 -4.48 16.63 -8.15
CA ALA A 37 -3.26 17.36 -7.77
C ALA A 37 -2.46 16.69 -6.64
N LEU A 38 -3.09 15.86 -5.80
CA LEU A 38 -2.43 15.17 -4.69
C LEU A 38 -1.60 13.98 -5.15
N ARG A 39 -1.91 13.40 -6.30
CA ARG A 39 -1.31 12.16 -6.76
C ARG A 39 -0.87 12.26 -8.21
N LYS A 40 0.39 11.94 -8.42
CA LYS A 40 0.96 11.75 -9.75
C LYS A 40 1.89 10.54 -9.69
N ASN A 41 1.43 9.40 -10.18
CA ASN A 41 2.21 8.18 -10.26
C ASN A 41 1.54 7.20 -11.21
N ARG A 42 2.16 6.06 -11.43
CA ARG A 42 1.60 4.96 -12.23
C ARG A 42 1.35 3.78 -11.32
N ILE A 43 0.29 3.02 -11.58
CA ILE A 43 -0.13 1.89 -10.77
C ILE A 43 -0.43 0.67 -11.61
N VAL A 44 -0.30 -0.50 -10.99
CA VAL A 44 -0.76 -1.79 -11.50
C VAL A 44 -1.53 -2.49 -10.40
N TRP A 45 -2.73 -2.96 -10.71
CA TRP A 45 -3.49 -3.81 -9.78
C TRP A 45 -2.97 -5.25 -9.88
N TYR A 46 -2.61 -5.82 -8.72
CA TYR A 46 -2.12 -7.18 -8.64
C TYR A 46 -3.29 -8.15 -8.51
N ARG A 47 -3.52 -8.97 -9.52
CA ARG A 47 -4.68 -9.86 -9.61
C ARG A 47 -4.34 -11.35 -9.52
N GLU A 48 -3.10 -11.69 -9.18
CA GLU A 48 -2.69 -13.06 -8.95
C GLU A 48 -3.05 -13.49 -7.52
N SER A 49 -3.98 -14.41 -7.39
CA SER A 49 -4.59 -14.75 -6.10
C SER A 49 -3.79 -15.75 -5.25
N LYS A 50 -2.69 -16.30 -5.75
CA LYS A 50 -1.95 -17.40 -5.09
C LYS A 50 -1.48 -17.08 -3.65
N TRP A 51 -1.21 -15.79 -3.35
CA TRP A 51 -0.73 -15.37 -2.04
C TRP A 51 -1.84 -14.82 -1.14
N TRP A 52 -3.02 -14.61 -1.67
CA TRP A 52 -4.12 -13.99 -0.92
C TRP A 52 -4.50 -14.76 0.36
N PRO A 53 -4.60 -16.11 0.34
CA PRO A 53 -4.92 -16.83 1.57
C PRO A 53 -3.91 -16.58 2.69
N LYS A 54 -2.63 -16.54 2.38
CA LYS A 54 -1.55 -16.26 3.33
C LYS A 54 -1.67 -14.86 3.92
N TRP A 55 -1.90 -13.86 3.07
CA TRP A 55 -2.05 -12.47 3.51
C TRP A 55 -3.32 -12.27 4.29
N LEU A 56 -4.44 -12.84 3.85
CA LEU A 56 -5.70 -12.78 4.57
C LEU A 56 -5.57 -13.37 5.97
N MET A 57 -4.94 -14.54 6.10
CA MET A 57 -4.71 -15.16 7.41
C MET A 57 -3.86 -14.29 8.32
N MET A 58 -2.86 -13.62 7.78
CA MET A 58 -2.02 -12.69 8.54
C MET A 58 -2.85 -11.57 9.16
N PHE A 59 -3.74 -10.94 8.37
CA PHE A 59 -4.61 -9.88 8.87
C PHE A 59 -5.65 -10.42 9.86
N GLN A 60 -6.20 -11.60 9.62
CA GLN A 60 -7.17 -12.22 10.51
C GLN A 60 -6.59 -12.56 11.89
N LYS A 61 -5.29 -12.82 11.97
CA LYS A 61 -4.60 -12.98 13.26
C LYS A 61 -4.50 -11.65 14.03
N MET A 62 -4.51 -10.53 13.34
CA MET A 62 -4.52 -9.21 13.97
C MET A 62 -5.93 -8.81 14.40
N ASP A 63 -6.92 -9.12 13.57
CA ASP A 63 -8.33 -8.82 13.84
C ASP A 63 -9.21 -9.81 13.07
N GLU A 64 -9.95 -10.63 13.80
CA GLU A 64 -10.81 -11.69 13.24
C GLU A 64 -11.97 -11.14 12.40
N SER A 65 -12.30 -9.84 12.51
CA SER A 65 -13.34 -9.20 11.70
C SER A 65 -12.93 -9.00 10.24
N ILE A 66 -11.68 -9.22 9.90
CA ILE A 66 -11.20 -9.11 8.51
C ILE A 66 -11.79 -10.27 7.69
N GLU A 67 -12.49 -9.94 6.61
CA GLU A 67 -13.16 -10.93 5.77
C GLU A 67 -12.46 -11.19 4.45
N TRP A 68 -11.84 -10.17 3.87
CA TRP A 68 -11.12 -10.30 2.58
C TRP A 68 -10.10 -9.18 2.40
N ILE A 69 -9.28 -9.29 1.37
CA ILE A 69 -8.36 -8.24 0.96
C ILE A 69 -8.76 -7.72 -0.43
N GLN A 70 -8.67 -6.40 -0.60
CA GLN A 70 -8.86 -5.77 -1.90
C GLN A 70 -7.67 -6.13 -2.81
N ASP A 71 -7.88 -6.13 -4.13
CA ASP A 71 -6.77 -6.32 -5.07
C ASP A 71 -5.62 -5.39 -4.70
N PRO A 72 -4.43 -5.94 -4.40
CA PRO A 72 -3.29 -5.09 -4.04
C PRO A 72 -2.85 -4.18 -5.18
N GLN A 73 -2.20 -3.09 -4.81
CA GLN A 73 -1.74 -2.09 -5.76
C GLN A 73 -0.22 -1.99 -5.76
N ILE A 74 0.39 -2.12 -6.93
CA ILE A 74 1.81 -1.83 -7.14
C ILE A 74 1.89 -0.39 -7.65
N SER A 75 2.64 0.46 -6.95
CA SER A 75 2.76 1.88 -7.26
C SER A 75 4.19 2.25 -7.64
N PHE A 76 4.34 2.94 -8.75
CA PHE A 76 5.62 3.35 -9.32
C PHE A 76 5.78 4.86 -9.22
N TYR A 77 6.95 5.30 -8.78
CA TYR A 77 7.30 6.73 -8.63
C TYR A 77 8.67 7.00 -9.22
N ILE A 78 8.74 7.82 -10.27
CA ILE A 78 9.99 8.38 -10.80
C ILE A 78 10.14 9.83 -10.29
N PRO A 79 11.30 10.49 -10.48
CA PRO A 79 11.47 11.89 -10.07
C PRO A 79 10.34 12.79 -10.56
N GLY A 80 9.76 13.56 -9.65
CA GLY A 80 8.59 14.40 -9.91
C GLY A 80 7.25 13.72 -9.62
N GLU A 81 7.23 12.41 -9.48
CA GLU A 81 6.01 11.68 -9.12
C GLU A 81 5.91 11.49 -7.61
N ARG A 82 4.71 11.66 -7.07
CA ARG A 82 4.45 11.63 -5.63
C ARG A 82 2.99 11.29 -5.34
N TYR A 83 2.72 11.01 -4.08
CA TYR A 83 1.36 10.96 -3.55
C TYR A 83 1.36 11.76 -2.23
N ASP A 84 0.80 12.95 -2.27
CA ASP A 84 0.85 13.88 -1.13
C ASP A 84 -0.04 13.41 0.03
N TRP A 85 -0.03 14.13 1.15
CA TRP A 85 -0.78 13.79 2.35
C TRP A 85 -2.23 13.44 2.06
N HIS A 86 -2.63 12.24 2.44
CA HIS A 86 -3.98 11.72 2.20
C HIS A 86 -4.31 10.61 3.22
N VAL A 87 -5.58 10.20 3.23
CA VAL A 87 -6.07 9.04 3.96
C VAL A 87 -6.60 8.01 2.97
N ASP A 88 -6.69 6.77 3.41
CA ASP A 88 -7.15 5.65 2.56
C ASP A 88 -8.61 5.28 2.82
N THR A 89 -9.33 6.03 3.65
CA THR A 89 -10.73 5.77 3.92
C THR A 89 -11.60 5.95 2.68
N THR A 90 -12.56 5.04 2.49
CA THR A 90 -13.53 5.12 1.39
C THR A 90 -14.91 5.34 1.98
N PRO A 91 -15.39 6.60 2.06
CA PRO A 91 -16.62 6.93 2.79
C PRO A 91 -17.90 6.31 2.19
N ASN A 92 -17.87 5.86 0.94
CA ASN A 92 -19.05 5.39 0.23
C ASN A 92 -19.11 3.88 -0.02
N HIS A 93 -18.27 3.08 0.64
CA HIS A 93 -18.32 1.64 0.48
C HIS A 93 -19.55 1.07 1.25
N ARG A 94 -20.42 0.37 0.55
CA ARG A 94 -21.71 -0.07 1.12
C ARG A 94 -21.60 -1.22 2.10
N THR A 95 -20.78 -2.22 1.81
CA THR A 95 -20.77 -3.49 2.56
C THR A 95 -19.51 -3.66 3.41
N HIS A 96 -18.39 -3.19 2.93
CA HIS A 96 -17.08 -3.34 3.59
C HIS A 96 -16.31 -2.03 3.62
N ILE A 97 -15.45 -1.91 4.60
CA ILE A 97 -14.55 -0.77 4.75
C ILE A 97 -13.11 -1.27 4.80
N ARG A 98 -12.18 -0.42 4.42
CA ARG A 98 -10.76 -0.67 4.66
C ARG A 98 -10.52 -0.61 6.16
N HIS A 99 -10.04 -1.68 6.74
CA HIS A 99 -9.77 -1.82 8.17
C HIS A 99 -8.30 -1.58 8.49
N PHE A 100 -7.41 -2.13 7.67
CA PHE A 100 -5.97 -1.90 7.74
C PHE A 100 -5.43 -1.58 6.36
N THR A 101 -4.39 -0.74 6.33
CA THR A 101 -3.51 -0.56 5.17
C THR A 101 -2.15 -1.13 5.51
N LEU A 102 -1.61 -1.95 4.61
CA LEU A 102 -0.22 -2.39 4.62
C LEU A 102 0.48 -1.77 3.42
N THR A 103 1.62 -1.12 3.64
CA THR A 103 2.49 -0.69 2.54
C THR A 103 3.85 -1.35 2.69
N CYS A 104 4.37 -1.87 1.58
CA CYS A 104 5.63 -2.60 1.53
C CYS A 104 6.53 -1.99 0.47
N GLU A 105 7.81 -1.90 0.77
CA GLU A 105 8.82 -1.40 -0.18
C GLU A 105 9.27 -2.53 -1.09
N LEU A 106 9.02 -2.43 -2.40
CA LEU A 106 9.54 -3.39 -3.38
C LEU A 106 10.87 -2.96 -3.95
N GLN A 107 11.06 -1.66 -4.15
CA GLN A 107 12.29 -1.07 -4.66
C GLN A 107 12.46 0.33 -4.08
N THR A 108 13.62 0.58 -3.50
CA THR A 108 13.93 1.90 -2.94
C THR A 108 14.48 2.83 -4.03
N ALA A 109 14.36 4.13 -3.81
CA ALA A 109 14.97 5.16 -4.64
C ALA A 109 15.52 6.29 -3.77
N LYS A 110 16.44 7.06 -4.31
CA LYS A 110 17.10 8.13 -3.56
C LYS A 110 16.11 9.19 -3.11
N ASN A 111 16.11 9.47 -1.80
CA ASN A 111 15.28 10.48 -1.14
C ASN A 111 13.76 10.21 -1.20
N ALA A 112 13.34 9.10 -1.78
CA ALA A 112 11.93 8.70 -1.78
C ALA A 112 11.63 7.84 -0.56
N ARG A 113 10.50 8.13 0.10
CA ARG A 113 10.09 7.36 1.27
C ARG A 113 8.59 7.47 1.52
N PHE A 114 8.08 6.49 2.25
CA PHE A 114 6.76 6.55 2.86
C PHE A 114 6.87 7.30 4.19
N GLU A 115 5.94 8.22 4.43
CA GLU A 115 5.85 8.96 5.68
C GLU A 115 4.45 8.87 6.26
N LEU A 116 4.38 8.67 7.56
CA LEU A 116 3.14 8.60 8.32
C LEU A 116 3.11 9.76 9.30
N GLN A 117 2.04 10.56 9.27
CA GLN A 117 1.91 11.72 10.15
C GLN A 117 1.90 11.28 11.62
N ASN A 118 2.56 12.05 12.47
CA ASN A 118 2.71 11.80 13.91
C ASN A 118 3.59 10.59 14.27
N TYR A 119 4.26 9.97 13.30
CA TYR A 119 5.18 8.87 13.54
C TYR A 119 6.52 9.16 12.87
N SER A 120 7.60 8.94 13.61
CA SER A 120 8.95 9.03 13.05
C SER A 120 9.37 7.64 12.58
N LEU A 121 9.19 7.38 11.29
CA LEU A 121 9.51 6.08 10.70
C LEU A 121 10.89 6.11 10.06
N PRO A 122 11.69 5.03 10.23
CA PRO A 122 12.88 4.86 9.41
C PRO A 122 12.48 4.64 7.95
N LYS A 123 13.39 4.93 7.03
CA LYS A 123 13.16 4.59 5.62
C LYS A 123 13.03 3.08 5.48
N LEU A 124 11.93 2.61 4.92
CA LEU A 124 11.71 1.18 4.70
C LEU A 124 12.71 0.63 3.70
N LYS A 125 13.25 -0.55 4.00
CA LYS A 125 14.12 -1.30 3.10
C LYS A 125 13.28 -2.26 2.26
N LYS A 126 13.86 -2.78 1.18
CA LYS A 126 13.21 -3.75 0.29
C LYS A 126 12.62 -4.92 1.09
N GLY A 127 11.34 -5.19 0.91
CA GLY A 127 10.60 -6.24 1.58
C GLY A 127 10.05 -5.85 2.95
N GLN A 128 10.44 -4.71 3.49
CA GLN A 128 9.87 -4.21 4.75
C GLN A 128 8.52 -3.55 4.52
N ALA A 129 7.62 -3.75 5.45
CA ALA A 129 6.28 -3.20 5.42
C ALA A 129 5.91 -2.57 6.75
N ILE A 130 4.87 -1.77 6.71
CA ILE A 130 4.24 -1.21 7.89
C ILE A 130 2.73 -1.32 7.73
N ILE A 131 2.03 -1.60 8.82
CA ILE A 131 0.56 -1.65 8.86
C ILE A 131 0.08 -0.47 9.68
N PHE A 132 -0.90 0.25 9.16
CA PHE A 132 -1.48 1.42 9.80
C PHE A 132 -2.99 1.50 9.53
N LYS A 133 -3.65 2.43 10.22
CA LYS A 133 -5.10 2.63 10.02
C LYS A 133 -5.34 3.46 8.77
N PRO A 134 -6.34 3.11 7.95
CA PRO A 134 -6.65 3.90 6.74
C PRO A 134 -6.96 5.36 7.00
N SER A 135 -7.39 5.71 8.23
CA SER A 135 -7.65 7.09 8.63
C SER A 135 -6.38 7.90 8.96
N ASP A 136 -5.23 7.25 9.05
CA ASP A 136 -3.97 7.94 9.32
C ASP A 136 -3.48 8.67 8.08
N MET A 137 -3.10 9.94 8.25
CA MET A 137 -2.51 10.75 7.17
C MET A 137 -1.12 10.22 6.82
N HIS A 138 -0.89 10.00 5.54
CA HIS A 138 0.39 9.49 5.03
C HIS A 138 0.68 10.00 3.63
N ARG A 139 1.93 9.89 3.21
CA ARG A 139 2.37 10.31 1.87
C ARG A 139 3.53 9.48 1.34
N ALA A 140 3.70 9.51 0.02
CA ALA A 140 4.88 9.02 -0.68
C ALA A 140 5.61 10.21 -1.29
N THR A 141 6.85 10.45 -0.86
CA THR A 141 7.66 11.56 -1.37
C THR A 141 8.28 11.19 -2.71
N SER A 142 8.61 12.20 -3.52
CA SER A 142 9.20 12.00 -4.84
C SER A 142 10.67 11.59 -4.73
N PRO A 143 11.12 10.60 -5.51
CA PRO A 143 12.56 10.33 -5.59
C PRO A 143 13.28 11.46 -6.32
N THR A 144 14.56 11.63 -5.98
CA THR A 144 15.46 12.54 -6.71
C THR A 144 16.24 11.80 -7.79
N PHE A 145 16.35 10.49 -7.68
CA PHE A 145 16.98 9.62 -8.67
C PHE A 145 16.41 8.20 -8.55
N GLY A 146 16.22 7.53 -9.68
CA GLY A 146 15.72 6.17 -9.73
C GLY A 146 14.21 6.08 -9.66
N GLU A 147 13.71 4.87 -9.54
CA GLU A 147 12.28 4.59 -9.44
C GLU A 147 11.98 3.87 -8.12
N ARG A 148 11.12 4.45 -7.31
CA ARG A 148 10.58 3.78 -6.12
C ARG A 148 9.36 2.97 -6.51
N VAL A 149 9.26 1.74 -5.99
CA VAL A 149 8.10 0.89 -6.20
C VAL A 149 7.61 0.40 -4.84
N SER A 150 6.32 0.59 -4.58
CA SER A 150 5.67 0.12 -3.35
C SER A 150 4.51 -0.81 -3.66
N PHE A 151 4.14 -1.61 -2.67
CA PHE A 151 3.06 -2.58 -2.74
C PHE A 151 2.10 -2.34 -1.59
N THR A 152 0.82 -2.11 -1.90
CA THR A 152 -0.19 -1.78 -0.89
C THR A 152 -1.29 -2.82 -0.88
N ILE A 153 -1.62 -3.31 0.32
CA ILE A 153 -2.74 -4.22 0.56
C ILE A 153 -3.72 -3.54 1.49
N TRP A 154 -5.00 -3.59 1.15
CA TRP A 154 -6.08 -3.14 2.04
C TRP A 154 -6.85 -4.36 2.55
N ALA A 155 -6.82 -4.54 3.88
CA ALA A 155 -7.62 -5.55 4.57
C ALA A 155 -9.00 -4.97 4.85
N MET A 156 -10.03 -5.73 4.50
CA MET A 156 -11.42 -5.27 4.51
C MET A 156 -12.22 -5.95 5.61
N SER A 157 -13.00 -5.17 6.32
CA SER A 157 -13.97 -5.67 7.29
C SER A 157 -15.38 -5.20 6.94
N LYS A 158 -16.37 -5.82 7.55
CA LYS A 158 -17.77 -5.47 7.32
C LYS A 158 -18.06 -4.05 7.79
N ASN A 159 -18.81 -3.30 7.00
CA ASN A 159 -19.26 -1.97 7.38
C ASN A 159 -20.48 -2.08 8.30
N LEU A 160 -20.26 -2.08 9.62
CA LEU A 160 -21.29 -2.23 10.62
C LEU A 160 -22.18 -0.98 10.81
N THR A 161 -21.81 0.15 10.21
CA THR A 161 -22.58 1.40 10.32
C THR A 161 -23.70 1.48 9.28
N LYS A 162 -23.76 0.52 8.33
CA LYS A 162 -24.79 0.45 7.30
C LYS A 162 -25.47 -0.91 7.39
N SER A 163 -26.64 -0.92 7.96
CA SER A 163 -27.54 -2.08 7.96
C SER A 163 -28.27 -2.19 6.62
#